data_462aa5b554da9fe25ecd301498562bcc
#
_entry.id   462aa5b554da9fe25ecd301498562bcc
#
_cell.length_a   1.000
_cell.length_b   1.000
_cell.length_c   1.000
_cell.angle_alpha   90.00
_cell.angle_beta   90.00
_cell.angle_gamma   90.00
#
_symmetry.space_group_name_H-M   'P 1'
#
loop_
_entity.id
_entity.type
_entity.pdbx_description
1 polymer ?
#
loop_
_entity_poly.entity_id
_entity_poly.type
_entity_poly.pdbx_seq_one_letter_code
_entity_poly.pdbx_strand_id
1 'polypeptide(L)'
;MPAFLDAMVALHAQRPKLHFVIPAANGARREQIQTLLDSATDLPVTLVDGQSRTVMAAADVILMASGTATLEGLLVGKPMVVGYRVGKITYAIASRLVKSEFVSLPNLLCREEMVPELIQNGLTTDAIVRSVSHWFDNPDQAVALKSRFRAVHEQLRGGASEKAADAVSQLLERT
;
A
#
# COMPACT_ATOMS: atom_id res chain seq x y z
N MET A 1 13.40 1.55 2.73
CA MET A 1 13.35 0.68 3.93
C MET A 1 13.71 1.42 5.23
N PRO A 2 14.78 2.25 5.37
CA PRO A 2 15.08 2.87 6.68
C PRO A 2 13.87 3.59 7.31
N ALA A 3 13.23 4.50 6.59
CA ALA A 3 12.08 5.25 7.13
C ALA A 3 10.90 4.37 7.59
N PHE A 4 10.72 3.18 7.02
CA PHE A 4 9.66 2.24 7.46
C PHE A 4 10.06 1.59 8.79
N LEU A 5 11.32 1.17 8.91
CA LEU A 5 11.82 0.57 10.15
C LEU A 5 11.82 1.60 11.30
N ASP A 6 12.34 2.81 11.04
CA ASP A 6 12.32 3.89 12.02
C ASP A 6 10.88 4.23 12.47
N ALA A 7 9.92 4.18 11.53
CA ALA A 7 8.52 4.40 11.85
C ALA A 7 7.91 3.25 12.68
N MET A 8 8.31 2.00 12.44
CA MET A 8 7.88 0.85 13.26
C MET A 8 8.38 1.01 14.70
N VAL A 9 9.64 1.41 14.90
CA VAL A 9 10.20 1.69 16.22
C VAL A 9 9.41 2.80 16.93
N ALA A 10 9.18 3.92 16.25
CA ALA A 10 8.45 5.04 16.83
C ALA A 10 6.97 4.70 17.11
N LEU A 11 6.32 3.93 16.23
CA LEU A 11 4.94 3.46 16.45
C LEU A 11 4.86 2.50 17.65
N HIS A 12 5.81 1.58 17.77
CA HIS A 12 5.82 0.64 18.90
C HIS A 12 6.05 1.36 20.23
N ALA A 13 6.92 2.37 20.26
CA ALA A 13 7.14 3.19 21.45
C ALA A 13 5.86 3.94 21.90
N GLN A 14 5.05 4.41 20.96
CA GLN A 14 3.77 5.08 21.24
C GLN A 14 2.62 4.10 21.53
N ARG A 15 2.67 2.91 20.95
CA ARG A 15 1.63 1.86 21.00
C ARG A 15 2.25 0.49 21.25
N PRO A 16 2.63 0.16 22.51
CA PRO A 16 3.36 -1.09 22.82
C PRO A 16 2.63 -2.38 22.49
N LYS A 17 1.32 -2.31 22.24
CA LYS A 17 0.50 -3.47 21.82
C LYS A 17 0.52 -3.72 20.32
N LEU A 18 1.14 -2.84 19.52
CA LEU A 18 1.26 -3.07 18.08
C LEU A 18 2.17 -4.29 17.82
N HIS A 19 1.72 -5.12 16.89
CA HIS A 19 2.48 -6.21 16.33
C HIS A 19 2.62 -5.99 14.82
N PHE A 20 3.81 -6.22 14.28
CA PHE A 20 4.07 -6.03 12.87
C PHE A 20 4.19 -7.37 12.17
N VAL A 21 3.56 -7.50 11.00
CA VAL A 21 3.67 -8.69 10.16
C VAL A 21 4.19 -8.27 8.79
N ILE A 22 5.30 -8.86 8.37
CA ILE A 22 5.95 -8.53 7.10
C ILE A 22 5.96 -9.77 6.20
N PRO A 23 5.25 -9.76 5.08
CA PRO A 23 5.33 -10.83 4.09
C PRO A 23 6.58 -10.66 3.21
N ALA A 24 7.45 -11.66 3.20
CA ALA A 24 8.60 -11.71 2.32
C ALA A 24 8.23 -12.40 1.00
N ALA A 25 8.48 -11.75 -0.12
CA ALA A 25 8.10 -12.27 -1.44
C ALA A 25 8.90 -13.51 -1.85
N ASN A 26 10.13 -13.66 -1.35
CA ASN A 26 11.03 -14.79 -1.58
C ASN A 26 12.15 -14.82 -0.54
N GLY A 27 12.96 -15.89 -0.53
CA GLY A 27 14.05 -16.08 0.43
C GLY A 27 15.06 -14.94 0.45
N ALA A 28 15.49 -14.43 -0.71
CA ALA A 28 16.43 -13.31 -0.77
C ALA A 28 15.86 -12.03 -0.13
N ARG A 29 14.56 -11.76 -0.29
CA ARG A 29 13.90 -10.63 0.38
C ARG A 29 13.76 -10.88 1.87
N ARG A 30 13.50 -12.12 2.27
CA ARG A 30 13.46 -12.50 3.68
C ARG A 30 14.78 -12.20 4.39
N GLU A 31 15.89 -12.61 3.81
CA GLU A 31 17.23 -12.35 4.34
C GLU A 31 17.53 -10.85 4.46
N GLN A 32 17.19 -10.07 3.42
CA GLN A 32 17.36 -8.63 3.45
C GLN A 32 16.52 -7.96 4.55
N ILE A 33 15.28 -8.40 4.74
CA ILE A 33 14.40 -7.87 5.79
C ILE A 33 14.96 -8.29 7.16
N GLN A 34 15.33 -9.54 7.33
CA GLN A 34 15.91 -10.04 8.59
C GLN A 34 17.15 -9.23 8.99
N THR A 35 18.08 -9.01 8.07
CA THR A 35 19.29 -8.19 8.33
C THR A 35 18.93 -6.77 8.81
N LEU A 36 17.86 -6.18 8.28
CA LEU A 36 17.40 -4.87 8.74
C LEU A 36 16.76 -4.95 10.14
N LEU A 37 16.01 -6.00 10.42
CA LEU A 37 15.32 -6.20 11.70
C LEU A 37 16.31 -6.52 12.82
N ASP A 38 17.45 -7.16 12.52
CA ASP A 38 18.50 -7.48 13.50
C ASP A 38 19.06 -6.21 14.19
N SER A 39 18.92 -5.04 13.55
CA SER A 39 19.26 -3.75 14.16
C SER A 39 18.18 -3.17 15.07
N ALA A 40 17.00 -3.80 15.14
CA ALA A 40 15.82 -3.33 15.89
C ALA A 40 15.24 -4.50 16.72
N THR A 41 16.06 -5.02 17.64
CA THR A 41 15.85 -6.28 18.37
C THR A 41 14.59 -6.35 19.22
N ASP A 42 14.05 -5.21 19.65
CA ASP A 42 12.90 -5.16 20.58
C ASP A 42 11.53 -5.00 19.85
N LEU A 43 11.51 -5.02 18.51
CA LEU A 43 10.26 -4.90 17.78
C LEU A 43 9.52 -6.25 17.71
N PRO A 44 8.22 -6.28 18.04
CA PRO A 44 7.39 -7.47 17.87
C PRO A 44 7.03 -7.67 16.41
N VAL A 45 7.92 -8.30 15.64
CA VAL A 45 7.76 -8.54 14.19
C VAL A 45 7.63 -10.03 13.92
N THR A 46 6.62 -10.39 13.15
CA THR A 46 6.51 -11.71 12.53
C THR A 46 6.82 -11.61 11.04
N LEU A 47 7.84 -12.34 10.60
CA LEU A 47 8.21 -12.43 9.19
C LEU A 47 7.64 -13.72 8.62
N VAL A 48 6.79 -13.60 7.57
CA VAL A 48 6.14 -14.73 6.90
C VAL A 48 6.59 -14.84 5.44
N ASP A 49 6.60 -16.05 4.89
CA ASP A 49 6.97 -16.27 3.50
C ASP A 49 5.73 -16.18 2.60
N GLY A 50 5.76 -15.26 1.66
CA GLY A 50 4.62 -14.99 0.79
C GLY A 50 3.38 -14.53 1.55
N GLN A 51 2.21 -15.02 1.18
CA GLN A 51 0.92 -14.80 1.83
C GLN A 51 0.52 -13.32 2.01
N SER A 52 0.98 -12.42 1.13
CA SER A 52 0.74 -10.98 1.26
C SER A 52 -0.75 -10.64 1.43
N ARG A 53 -1.65 -11.31 0.70
CA ARG A 53 -3.11 -11.09 0.81
C ARG A 53 -3.66 -11.49 2.17
N THR A 54 -3.21 -12.63 2.71
CA THR A 54 -3.61 -13.09 4.04
C THR A 54 -3.15 -12.11 5.12
N VAL A 55 -1.90 -11.64 5.02
CA VAL A 55 -1.33 -10.63 5.93
C VAL A 55 -2.12 -9.33 5.84
N MET A 56 -2.38 -8.83 4.62
CA MET A 56 -3.19 -7.63 4.42
C MET A 56 -4.61 -7.77 4.99
N ALA A 57 -5.25 -8.93 4.79
CA ALA A 57 -6.58 -9.19 5.31
C ALA A 57 -6.62 -9.26 6.85
N ALA A 58 -5.55 -9.73 7.49
CA ALA A 58 -5.43 -9.81 8.95
C ALA A 58 -5.04 -8.47 9.59
N ALA A 59 -4.40 -7.58 8.85
CA ALA A 59 -3.92 -6.29 9.38
C ALA A 59 -5.08 -5.33 9.73
N ASP A 60 -4.87 -4.47 10.71
CA ASP A 60 -5.75 -3.34 11.00
C ASP A 60 -5.41 -2.14 10.11
N VAL A 61 -4.12 -1.89 9.88
CA VAL A 61 -3.60 -0.85 8.98
C VAL A 61 -2.44 -1.42 8.17
N ILE A 62 -2.38 -1.08 6.89
CA ILE A 62 -1.33 -1.53 5.98
C ILE A 62 -0.37 -0.38 5.68
N LEU A 63 0.93 -0.60 5.86
CA LEU A 63 1.98 0.28 5.37
C LEU A 63 2.69 -0.40 4.21
N MET A 64 2.63 0.18 3.01
CA MET A 64 3.17 -0.47 1.82
C MET A 64 3.83 0.51 0.85
N ALA A 65 4.65 -0.03 -0.06
CA ALA A 65 5.12 0.72 -1.21
C ALA A 65 4.02 0.82 -2.28
N SER A 66 4.08 1.87 -3.12
CA SER A 66 3.19 2.00 -4.28
C SER A 66 3.40 0.86 -5.29
N GLY A 67 2.33 0.49 -5.99
CA GLY A 67 2.28 -0.55 -7.01
C GLY A 67 0.95 -1.27 -7.01
N THR A 68 0.88 -2.39 -7.73
CA THR A 68 -0.34 -3.24 -7.84
C THR A 68 -0.84 -3.75 -6.49
N ALA A 69 0.04 -3.89 -5.50
CA ALA A 69 -0.33 -4.28 -4.14
C ALA A 69 -1.32 -3.30 -3.48
N THR A 70 -1.33 -2.01 -3.89
CA THR A 70 -2.31 -1.04 -3.38
C THR A 70 -3.73 -1.36 -3.83
N LEU A 71 -3.91 -1.97 -5.02
CA LEU A 71 -5.19 -2.49 -5.43
C LEU A 71 -5.61 -3.70 -4.59
N GLU A 72 -4.68 -4.59 -4.25
CA GLU A 72 -4.98 -5.72 -3.37
C GLU A 72 -5.43 -5.24 -1.99
N GLY A 73 -4.78 -4.20 -1.43
CA GLY A 73 -5.18 -3.56 -0.19
C GLY A 73 -6.60 -2.94 -0.26
N LEU A 74 -6.96 -2.31 -1.39
CA LEU A 74 -8.32 -1.83 -1.65
C LEU A 74 -9.31 -3.00 -1.65
N LEU A 75 -9.00 -4.09 -2.36
CA LEU A 75 -9.89 -5.24 -2.49
C LEU A 75 -10.13 -5.97 -1.16
N VAL A 76 -9.16 -5.99 -0.25
CA VAL A 76 -9.35 -6.52 1.12
C VAL A 76 -10.02 -5.51 2.06
N GLY A 77 -10.19 -4.28 1.63
CA GLY A 77 -10.94 -3.24 2.35
C GLY A 77 -10.26 -2.75 3.62
N LYS A 78 -8.93 -2.64 3.61
CA LYS A 78 -8.16 -2.21 4.78
C LYS A 78 -7.59 -0.81 4.61
N PRO A 79 -7.58 0.01 5.67
CA PRO A 79 -6.87 1.27 5.67
C PRO A 79 -5.39 1.07 5.34
N MET A 80 -4.82 1.98 4.57
CA MET A 80 -3.42 1.88 4.18
C MET A 80 -2.73 3.24 4.14
N VAL A 81 -1.41 3.20 4.24
CA VAL A 81 -0.50 4.32 4.00
C VAL A 81 0.48 3.87 2.91
N VAL A 82 0.59 4.65 1.86
CA VAL A 82 1.43 4.32 0.71
C VAL A 82 2.69 5.17 0.72
N GLY A 83 3.85 4.53 0.85
CA GLY A 83 5.16 5.18 0.81
C GLY A 83 5.86 4.91 -0.51
N TYR A 84 6.33 5.96 -1.21
CA TYR A 84 7.01 5.79 -2.49
C TYR A 84 8.24 6.68 -2.62
N ARG A 85 9.39 6.03 -2.88
CA ARG A 85 10.64 6.73 -3.13
C ARG A 85 11.39 6.05 -4.28
N VAL A 86 11.70 6.80 -5.30
CA VAL A 86 12.56 6.40 -6.42
C VAL A 86 13.82 7.23 -6.47
N GLY A 87 14.80 6.80 -7.27
CA GLY A 87 16.03 7.56 -7.48
C GLY A 87 15.74 8.99 -7.96
N LYS A 88 16.55 9.95 -7.51
CA LYS A 88 16.35 11.38 -7.81
C LYS A 88 16.23 11.66 -9.32
N ILE A 89 17.03 11.00 -10.14
CA ILE A 89 17.00 11.16 -11.60
C ILE A 89 15.70 10.63 -12.18
N THR A 90 15.28 9.41 -11.76
CA THR A 90 14.03 8.79 -12.18
C THR A 90 12.83 9.66 -11.80
N TYR A 91 12.84 10.22 -10.59
CA TYR A 91 11.78 11.13 -10.14
C TYR A 91 11.75 12.42 -10.96
N ALA A 92 12.91 13.04 -11.24
CA ALA A 92 12.98 14.26 -12.02
C ALA A 92 12.45 14.09 -13.46
N ILE A 93 12.63 12.91 -14.05
CA ILE A 93 12.10 12.58 -15.37
C ILE A 93 10.59 12.26 -15.24
N ALA A 94 10.21 11.38 -14.31
CA ALA A 94 8.83 10.96 -14.12
C ALA A 94 7.90 12.13 -13.77
N SER A 95 8.32 13.04 -12.89
CA SER A 95 7.53 14.22 -12.48
C SER A 95 7.24 15.20 -13.62
N ARG A 96 8.03 15.18 -14.69
CA ARG A 96 7.80 16.00 -15.90
C ARG A 96 6.89 15.32 -16.91
N LEU A 97 6.89 13.99 -16.94
CA LEU A 97 6.15 13.20 -17.92
C LEU A 97 4.78 12.73 -17.38
N VAL A 98 4.71 12.42 -16.10
CA VAL A 98 3.48 11.93 -15.45
C VAL A 98 2.72 13.11 -14.89
N LYS A 99 1.57 13.42 -15.48
CA LYS A 99 0.64 14.49 -15.05
C LYS A 99 -0.36 14.01 -13.99
N SER A 100 -0.18 12.81 -13.42
CA SER A 100 -1.08 12.29 -12.43
C SER A 100 -0.78 12.88 -11.05
N GLU A 101 -1.82 13.32 -10.35
CA GLU A 101 -1.74 13.80 -8.97
C GLU A 101 -1.48 12.66 -7.97
N PHE A 102 -1.82 11.41 -8.34
CA PHE A 102 -1.75 10.25 -7.47
C PHE A 102 -0.86 9.15 -8.05
N VAL A 103 -0.34 8.29 -7.18
CA VAL A 103 0.52 7.15 -7.54
C VAL A 103 -0.05 5.79 -7.10
N SER A 104 -0.94 5.76 -6.12
CA SER A 104 -1.62 4.53 -5.69
C SER A 104 -2.88 4.28 -6.51
N LEU A 105 -3.18 3.01 -6.77
CA LEU A 105 -4.37 2.65 -7.54
C LEU A 105 -5.68 3.08 -6.88
N PRO A 106 -5.88 3.03 -5.55
CA PRO A 106 -7.07 3.58 -4.92
C PRO A 106 -7.33 5.04 -5.27
N ASN A 107 -6.31 5.89 -5.11
CA ASN A 107 -6.45 7.33 -5.37
C ASN A 107 -6.63 7.62 -6.86
N LEU A 108 -5.90 6.91 -7.74
CA LEU A 108 -6.04 7.02 -9.19
C LEU A 108 -7.44 6.64 -9.69
N LEU A 109 -7.99 5.54 -9.19
CA LEU A 109 -9.31 5.05 -9.60
C LEU A 109 -10.42 5.99 -9.14
N CYS A 110 -10.29 6.54 -7.94
CA CYS A 110 -11.28 7.46 -7.38
C CYS A 110 -11.07 8.92 -7.79
N ARG A 111 -9.90 9.27 -8.34
CA ARG A 111 -9.48 10.65 -8.66
C ARG A 111 -9.54 11.58 -7.45
N GLU A 112 -9.27 11.03 -6.27
CA GLU A 112 -9.23 11.73 -5.00
C GLU A 112 -8.30 11.00 -4.02
N GLU A 113 -7.85 11.70 -2.98
CA GLU A 113 -7.03 11.11 -1.93
C GLU A 113 -7.86 10.24 -1.00
N MET A 114 -7.96 8.95 -1.32
CA MET A 114 -8.60 7.93 -0.49
C MET A 114 -7.69 7.48 0.65
N VAL A 115 -6.40 7.46 0.39
CA VAL A 115 -5.35 7.01 1.31
C VAL A 115 -4.14 7.92 1.23
N PRO A 116 -3.41 8.16 2.33
CA PRO A 116 -2.21 8.98 2.33
C PRO A 116 -1.13 8.42 1.42
N GLU A 117 -0.56 9.29 0.57
CA GLU A 117 0.60 9.01 -0.28
C GLU A 117 1.81 9.83 0.17
N LEU A 118 2.78 9.16 0.73
CA LEU A 118 4.03 9.78 1.20
C LEU A 118 5.11 9.60 0.13
N ILE A 119 5.29 10.64 -0.69
CA ILE A 119 6.14 10.57 -1.89
C ILE A 119 7.47 11.30 -1.65
N GLN A 120 8.57 10.68 -2.04
CA GLN A 120 9.93 11.25 -2.04
C GLN A 120 10.30 11.89 -0.69
N ASN A 121 10.40 13.23 -0.64
CA ASN A 121 10.75 13.99 0.56
C ASN A 121 9.63 13.97 1.61
N GLY A 122 8.39 13.71 1.21
CA GLY A 122 7.25 13.51 2.12
C GLY A 122 7.29 12.16 2.85
N LEU A 123 8.09 11.19 2.35
CA LEU A 123 8.27 9.90 3.01
C LEU A 123 9.27 10.04 4.17
N THR A 124 8.80 10.56 5.29
CA THR A 124 9.55 10.70 6.54
C THR A 124 8.98 9.78 7.61
N THR A 125 9.79 9.46 8.62
CA THR A 125 9.36 8.68 9.79
C THR A 125 8.13 9.30 10.43
N ASP A 126 8.17 10.61 10.71
CA ASP A 126 7.06 11.32 11.35
C ASP A 126 5.77 11.32 10.50
N ALA A 127 5.90 11.45 9.18
CA ALA A 127 4.74 11.40 8.29
C ALA A 127 4.10 10.00 8.29
N ILE A 128 4.91 8.93 8.27
CA ILE A 128 4.41 7.55 8.38
C ILE A 128 3.70 7.37 9.71
N VAL A 129 4.34 7.76 10.82
CA VAL A 129 3.78 7.61 12.17
C VAL A 129 2.43 8.34 12.29
N ARG A 130 2.36 9.60 11.85
CA ARG A 130 1.09 10.35 11.86
C ARG A 130 0.01 9.68 11.02
N SER A 131 0.34 9.27 9.80
CA SER A 131 -0.65 8.68 8.88
C SER A 131 -1.16 7.32 9.35
N VAL A 132 -0.27 6.48 9.92
CA VAL A 132 -0.67 5.18 10.49
C VAL A 132 -1.47 5.38 11.76
N SER A 133 -1.03 6.27 12.67
CA SER A 133 -1.74 6.57 13.91
C SER A 133 -3.13 7.14 13.65
N HIS A 134 -3.28 7.97 12.60
CA HIS A 134 -4.58 8.52 12.20
C HIS A 134 -5.65 7.42 12.02
N TRP A 135 -5.31 6.31 11.37
CA TRP A 135 -6.26 5.21 11.15
C TRP A 135 -6.64 4.49 12.45
N PHE A 136 -5.71 4.35 13.39
CA PHE A 136 -6.01 3.78 14.71
C PHE A 136 -6.84 4.71 15.58
N ASP A 137 -6.61 6.03 15.46
CA ASP A 137 -7.29 7.04 16.28
C ASP A 137 -8.68 7.42 15.73
N ASN A 138 -8.97 7.08 14.47
CA ASN A 138 -10.22 7.40 13.78
C ASN A 138 -10.90 6.15 13.18
N PRO A 139 -11.39 5.22 13.99
CA PRO A 139 -11.98 3.97 13.51
C PRO A 139 -13.20 4.19 12.61
N ASP A 140 -13.99 5.24 12.84
CA ASP A 140 -15.14 5.56 12.00
C ASP A 140 -14.71 5.93 10.57
N GLN A 141 -13.58 6.60 10.40
CA GLN A 141 -13.03 6.91 9.08
C GLN A 141 -12.51 5.64 8.39
N ALA A 142 -11.93 4.70 9.13
CA ALA A 142 -11.53 3.41 8.60
C ALA A 142 -12.74 2.59 8.10
N VAL A 143 -13.86 2.62 8.82
CA VAL A 143 -15.13 2.00 8.40
C VAL A 143 -15.70 2.68 7.15
N ALA A 144 -15.69 4.00 7.11
CA ALA A 144 -16.14 4.77 5.94
C ALA A 144 -15.29 4.47 4.71
N LEU A 145 -13.96 4.40 4.86
CA LEU A 145 -13.03 4.02 3.78
C LEU A 145 -13.34 2.62 3.26
N LYS A 146 -13.56 1.66 4.14
CA LYS A 146 -13.92 0.29 3.75
C LYS A 146 -15.18 0.25 2.88
N SER A 147 -16.19 1.04 3.21
CA SER A 147 -17.43 1.12 2.43
C SER A 147 -17.17 1.71 1.04
N ARG A 148 -16.32 2.73 0.94
CA ARG A 148 -15.90 3.32 -0.33
C ARG A 148 -15.10 2.33 -1.18
N PHE A 149 -14.16 1.62 -0.59
CA PHE A 149 -13.38 0.56 -1.26
C PHE A 149 -14.29 -0.54 -1.81
N ARG A 150 -15.34 -0.92 -1.06
CA ARG A 150 -16.32 -1.88 -1.51
C ARG A 150 -17.06 -1.39 -2.77
N ALA A 151 -17.48 -0.15 -2.81
CA ALA A 151 -18.14 0.44 -3.99
C ALA A 151 -17.21 0.41 -5.22
N VAL A 152 -15.94 0.75 -5.07
CA VAL A 152 -14.93 0.63 -6.15
C VAL A 152 -14.75 -0.82 -6.58
N HIS A 153 -14.66 -1.75 -5.64
CA HIS A 153 -14.55 -3.18 -5.94
C HIS A 153 -15.75 -3.67 -6.76
N GLU A 154 -16.96 -3.29 -6.41
CA GLU A 154 -18.18 -3.65 -7.14
C GLU A 154 -18.16 -3.10 -8.58
N GLN A 155 -17.67 -1.88 -8.78
CA GLN A 155 -17.47 -1.30 -10.13
C GLN A 155 -16.42 -2.08 -10.94
N LEU A 156 -15.32 -2.51 -10.32
CA LEU A 156 -14.25 -3.25 -10.99
C LEU A 156 -14.67 -4.69 -11.38
N ARG A 157 -15.64 -5.29 -10.68
CA ARG A 157 -16.19 -6.62 -11.01
C ARG A 157 -16.98 -6.66 -12.31
N GLY A 158 -17.17 -5.55 -13.00
CA GLY A 158 -18.02 -5.39 -14.18
C GLY A 158 -17.52 -6.07 -15.47
N GLY A 159 -16.95 -7.28 -15.42
CA GLY A 159 -16.67 -8.11 -16.60
C GLY A 159 -15.57 -7.53 -17.52
N ALA A 160 -14.47 -7.02 -16.95
CA ALA A 160 -13.39 -6.43 -17.77
C ALA A 160 -12.82 -7.41 -18.80
N SER A 161 -12.69 -8.68 -18.46
CA SER A 161 -12.21 -9.72 -19.38
C SER A 161 -13.20 -9.98 -20.53
N GLU A 162 -14.50 -10.01 -20.26
CA GLU A 162 -15.54 -10.19 -21.26
C GLU A 162 -15.57 -8.99 -22.21
N LYS A 163 -15.58 -7.77 -21.65
CA LYS A 163 -15.53 -6.53 -22.48
C LYS A 163 -14.27 -6.43 -23.32
N ALA A 164 -13.12 -6.89 -22.80
CA ALA A 164 -11.88 -6.94 -23.57
C ALA A 164 -11.97 -7.97 -24.71
N ALA A 165 -12.51 -9.17 -24.45
CA ALA A 165 -12.73 -10.19 -25.45
C ALA A 165 -13.69 -9.72 -26.55
N ASP A 166 -14.81 -9.08 -26.17
CA ASP A 166 -15.76 -8.51 -27.11
C ASP A 166 -15.14 -7.41 -27.99
N ALA A 167 -14.33 -6.53 -27.39
CA ALA A 167 -13.64 -5.49 -28.13
C ALA A 167 -12.64 -6.05 -29.15
N VAL A 168 -11.90 -7.11 -28.80
CA VAL A 168 -10.98 -7.81 -29.71
C VAL A 168 -11.77 -8.50 -30.82
N SER A 169 -12.85 -9.21 -30.49
CA SER A 169 -13.71 -9.89 -31.49
C SER A 169 -14.27 -8.90 -32.50
N GLN A 170 -14.78 -7.76 -32.04
CA GLN A 170 -15.29 -6.71 -32.93
C GLN A 170 -14.22 -6.12 -33.88
N LEU A 171 -12.98 -6.05 -33.43
CA LEU A 171 -11.86 -5.60 -34.28
C LEU A 171 -11.52 -6.64 -35.36
N LEU A 172 -11.56 -7.94 -35.02
CA LEU A 172 -11.31 -9.03 -35.97
C LEU A 172 -12.40 -9.16 -37.03
N GLU A 173 -13.66 -8.88 -36.68
CA GLU A 173 -14.79 -8.92 -37.62
C GLU A 173 -14.81 -7.73 -38.61
N ARG A 174 -14.06 -6.66 -38.32
CA ARG A 174 -13.93 -5.48 -39.21
C ARG A 174 -12.77 -5.57 -40.20
N THR A 175 -11.95 -6.63 -40.11
CA THR A 175 -10.81 -6.89 -41.00
C THR A 175 -11.16 -7.95 -42.02
#